data_b4e6c01ec229c63806a4621c0c3ed3d0
#
_entry.id   b4e6c01ec229c63806a4621c0c3ed3d0
#
_cell.length_a   1.000
_cell.length_b   1.000
_cell.length_c   1.000
_cell.angle_alpha   90.00
_cell.angle_beta   90.00
_cell.angle_gamma   90.00
#
_symmetry.space_group_name_H-M   'P 1'
#
loop_
_entity.id
_entity.type
_entity.pdbx_description
1 polymer ?
#
loop_
_entity_poly.entity_id
_entity_poly.type
_entity_poly.pdbx_seq_one_letter_code
_entity_poly.pdbx_strand_id
1 'polypeptide(L)'
;MKIKLLSTWSELLKETDPIAKIKLAIHQKKVWDAVCNPGIEIIFDTALTGDGKTLAALLPAFYESQNLGKGLFAYPTNELIRDQAKQVEKWSQYLNLAIESHQLNSQTLAEFIKNEGISKIETLRTIANDADLVLTNPDIFTLIHRFFYNQYRGNIAHLSQTWFIYFRYVVFDEFHIFNSAQVTNVLDSIAFSRANATQKYPVKFLFLSATPDKLIQEALEKAGISIKVIKGNYQHGLKDSKTHRCILRDVELELVACQQTSGGAENWINDNLETINQFFRDYPTSKGLLIVNSVFAAKRIVKSLKNNYSCKFTIGENTGLTSLEIRKDSESKQLIIATSTVDVGVDFEINFLVYESLDSGTFIQRLGRLGRHEGFPIYKAIALVPDWVKEKFAEIYANNSEID
;
A
#
# COMPACT_ATOMS: atom_id res chain seq x y z
N MET A 1 -23.60 -10.42 13.02
CA MET A 1 -22.71 -11.40 13.66
C MET A 1 -21.55 -10.62 14.25
N LYS A 2 -21.18 -10.85 15.51
CA LYS A 2 -20.07 -10.14 16.17
C LYS A 2 -18.92 -11.11 16.41
N ILE A 3 -17.69 -10.66 16.08
CA ILE A 3 -16.45 -11.45 16.18
C ILE A 3 -15.41 -10.56 16.86
N LYS A 4 -14.64 -11.12 17.77
CA LYS A 4 -13.48 -10.45 18.33
C LYS A 4 -12.24 -10.92 17.57
N LEU A 5 -11.58 -10.00 16.89
CA LEU A 5 -10.28 -10.23 16.27
C LEU A 5 -9.19 -9.89 17.27
N LEU A 6 -8.26 -10.80 17.44
CA LEU A 6 -7.13 -10.61 18.36
C LEU A 6 -6.04 -9.77 17.70
N SER A 7 -5.32 -9.02 18.53
CA SER A 7 -4.17 -8.24 18.10
C SER A 7 -3.14 -9.12 17.39
N THR A 8 -2.52 -8.57 16.34
CA THR A 8 -1.49 -9.24 15.56
C THR A 8 -0.14 -8.61 15.83
N TRP A 9 0.84 -9.44 16.12
CA TRP A 9 2.18 -9.03 16.50
C TRP A 9 3.22 -9.67 15.59
N SER A 10 4.08 -8.85 15.00
CA SER A 10 5.17 -9.27 14.13
C SER A 10 6.43 -9.55 14.92
N GLU A 11 7.07 -10.68 14.67
CA GLU A 11 8.29 -11.10 15.33
C GLU A 11 9.48 -10.22 14.89
N LEU A 12 10.23 -9.74 15.86
CA LEU A 12 11.43 -8.92 15.67
C LEU A 12 12.71 -9.75 15.79
N LEU A 13 13.77 -9.29 15.16
CA LEU A 13 15.10 -9.83 15.42
C LEU A 13 15.43 -9.73 16.91
N LYS A 14 16.20 -10.69 17.42
CA LYS A 14 16.65 -10.68 18.82
C LYS A 14 17.50 -9.45 19.12
N GLU A 15 18.37 -9.10 18.18
CA GLU A 15 19.32 -7.99 18.30
C GLU A 15 18.99 -6.89 17.29
N THR A 16 19.48 -5.69 17.58
CA THR A 16 19.46 -4.56 16.64
C THR A 16 20.34 -4.89 15.44
N ASP A 17 19.85 -4.63 14.23
CA ASP A 17 20.66 -4.84 13.02
C ASP A 17 21.90 -3.93 13.06
N PRO A 18 23.10 -4.47 12.85
CA PRO A 18 24.36 -3.72 13.02
C PRO A 18 24.55 -2.63 11.96
N ILE A 19 23.93 -2.76 10.78
CA ILE A 19 24.03 -1.80 9.68
C ILE A 19 22.97 -0.73 9.82
N ALA A 20 21.70 -1.12 9.87
CA ALA A 20 20.58 -0.17 9.97
C ALA A 20 20.44 0.44 11.37
N LYS A 21 21.05 -0.14 12.41
CA LYS A 21 21.00 0.30 13.82
C LYS A 21 19.57 0.39 14.38
N ILE A 22 18.66 -0.37 13.83
CA ILE A 22 17.27 -0.50 14.27
C ILE A 22 16.90 -1.98 14.46
N LYS A 23 15.85 -2.23 15.24
CA LYS A 23 15.35 -3.58 15.46
C LYS A 23 14.36 -3.92 14.35
N LEU A 24 14.76 -4.78 13.42
CA LEU A 24 13.97 -5.15 12.24
C LEU A 24 12.98 -6.28 12.57
N ALA A 25 11.85 -6.30 11.88
CA ALA A 25 11.01 -7.49 11.78
C ALA A 25 11.74 -8.58 10.98
N ILE A 26 11.46 -9.84 11.29
CA ILE A 26 12.15 -10.97 10.64
C ILE A 26 12.00 -10.95 9.12
N HIS A 27 10.79 -10.61 8.61
CA HIS A 27 10.58 -10.52 7.16
C HIS A 27 11.44 -9.44 6.51
N GLN A 28 11.65 -8.29 7.18
CA GLN A 28 12.46 -7.19 6.66
C GLN A 28 13.92 -7.63 6.44
N LYS A 29 14.48 -8.33 7.40
CA LYS A 29 15.83 -8.90 7.25
C LYS A 29 15.89 -9.97 6.17
N LYS A 30 14.90 -10.87 6.10
CA LYS A 30 14.82 -11.89 5.05
C LYS A 30 14.72 -11.28 3.64
N VAL A 31 13.99 -10.16 3.48
CA VAL A 31 13.92 -9.41 2.22
C VAL A 31 15.28 -8.85 1.86
N TRP A 32 15.95 -8.18 2.81
CA TRP A 32 17.29 -7.64 2.58
C TRP A 32 18.28 -8.74 2.14
N ASP A 33 18.32 -9.83 2.89
CA ASP A 33 19.21 -10.96 2.57
C ASP A 33 18.89 -11.59 1.20
N ALA A 34 17.61 -11.71 0.85
CA ALA A 34 17.19 -12.24 -0.45
C ALA A 34 17.56 -11.30 -1.61
N VAL A 35 17.40 -9.98 -1.43
CA VAL A 35 17.80 -8.97 -2.42
C VAL A 35 19.31 -9.01 -2.66
N CYS A 36 20.11 -9.17 -1.61
CA CYS A 36 21.55 -9.27 -1.71
C CYS A 36 22.05 -10.64 -2.25
N ASN A 37 21.19 -11.65 -2.29
CA ASN A 37 21.58 -12.98 -2.80
C ASN A 37 21.61 -12.98 -4.33
N PRO A 38 22.78 -13.23 -4.98
CA PRO A 38 22.89 -13.21 -6.44
C PRO A 38 22.05 -14.29 -7.14
N GLY A 39 21.76 -15.40 -6.45
CA GLY A 39 20.99 -16.53 -7.00
C GLY A 39 19.46 -16.29 -7.01
N ILE A 40 18.96 -15.20 -6.43
CA ILE A 40 17.53 -14.89 -6.38
C ILE A 40 17.27 -13.68 -7.28
N GLU A 41 16.40 -13.82 -8.29
CA GLU A 41 16.06 -12.74 -9.22
C GLU A 41 14.83 -11.96 -8.76
N ILE A 42 13.79 -12.69 -8.30
CA ILE A 42 12.50 -12.15 -7.94
C ILE A 42 12.13 -12.49 -6.51
N ILE A 43 11.71 -11.50 -5.76
CA ILE A 43 11.31 -11.64 -4.37
C ILE A 43 9.85 -11.17 -4.22
N PHE A 44 9.02 -11.94 -3.51
CA PHE A 44 7.69 -11.56 -3.07
C PHE A 44 7.70 -11.41 -1.55
N ASP A 45 7.50 -10.19 -1.06
CA ASP A 45 7.23 -9.95 0.37
C ASP A 45 5.72 -9.91 0.59
N THR A 46 5.21 -10.95 1.24
CA THR A 46 3.79 -11.15 1.52
C THR A 46 3.44 -10.88 2.98
N ALA A 47 4.24 -10.06 3.66
CA ALA A 47 3.96 -9.60 5.01
C ALA A 47 2.64 -8.80 5.06
N LEU A 48 1.97 -8.84 6.21
CA LEU A 48 0.69 -8.15 6.40
C LEU A 48 0.83 -6.64 6.21
N THR A 49 -0.29 -6.02 5.88
CA THR A 49 -0.37 -4.55 5.81
C THR A 49 -0.04 -3.95 7.18
N GLY A 50 0.79 -2.90 7.20
CA GLY A 50 1.27 -2.29 8.46
C GLY A 50 2.55 -2.89 9.04
N ASP A 51 3.03 -4.03 8.53
CA ASP A 51 4.26 -4.66 9.04
C ASP A 51 5.56 -4.04 8.51
N GLY A 52 5.48 -2.95 7.73
CA GLY A 52 6.66 -2.22 7.29
C GLY A 52 7.35 -2.80 6.06
N LYS A 53 6.58 -3.33 5.10
CA LYS A 53 7.08 -3.76 3.79
C LYS A 53 7.85 -2.66 3.05
N THR A 54 7.38 -1.42 3.13
CA THR A 54 8.09 -0.27 2.56
C THR A 54 9.51 -0.14 3.11
N LEU A 55 9.68 -0.24 4.43
CA LEU A 55 11.01 -0.22 5.03
C LEU A 55 11.87 -1.41 4.57
N ALA A 56 11.27 -2.60 4.46
CA ALA A 56 11.97 -3.79 3.94
C ALA A 56 12.53 -3.55 2.53
N ALA A 57 11.79 -2.80 1.69
CA ALA A 57 12.22 -2.44 0.35
C ALA A 57 13.26 -1.30 0.34
N LEU A 58 13.14 -0.31 1.23
CA LEU A 58 14.05 0.84 1.29
C LEU A 58 15.45 0.47 1.80
N LEU A 59 15.56 -0.44 2.77
CA LEU A 59 16.85 -0.79 3.36
C LEU A 59 17.90 -1.26 2.34
N PRO A 60 17.60 -2.19 1.42
CA PRO A 60 18.56 -2.55 0.36
C PRO A 60 18.90 -1.37 -0.56
N ALA A 61 17.92 -0.52 -0.92
CA ALA A 61 18.18 0.65 -1.74
C ALA A 61 19.13 1.65 -1.05
N PHE A 62 19.03 1.78 0.26
CA PHE A 62 19.84 2.71 1.05
C PHE A 62 21.27 2.23 1.31
N TYR A 63 21.44 0.94 1.55
CA TYR A 63 22.73 0.41 2.01
C TYR A 63 23.50 -0.39 0.97
N GLU A 64 22.84 -0.85 -0.09
CA GLU A 64 23.43 -1.77 -1.07
C GLU A 64 23.50 -1.16 -2.49
N SER A 65 23.33 0.14 -2.64
CA SER A 65 23.32 0.82 -3.95
C SER A 65 24.57 0.57 -4.79
N GLN A 66 25.74 0.39 -4.17
CA GLN A 66 26.98 0.06 -4.88
C GLN A 66 26.89 -1.31 -5.59
N ASN A 67 26.22 -2.29 -4.98
CA ASN A 67 26.06 -3.64 -5.49
C ASN A 67 24.81 -3.78 -6.37
N LEU A 68 23.69 -3.22 -5.90
CA LEU A 68 22.38 -3.34 -6.54
C LEU A 68 22.14 -2.28 -7.63
N GLY A 69 22.88 -1.17 -7.62
CA GLY A 69 22.54 0.02 -8.40
C GLY A 69 21.42 0.83 -7.76
N LYS A 70 20.87 1.78 -8.53
CA LYS A 70 19.82 2.68 -8.09
C LYS A 70 18.48 1.97 -7.96
N GLY A 71 17.59 2.51 -7.10
CA GLY A 71 16.24 1.97 -6.86
C GLY A 71 15.18 2.60 -7.75
N LEU A 72 14.30 1.78 -8.33
CA LEU A 72 13.12 2.22 -9.07
C LEU A 72 11.88 1.60 -8.45
N PHE A 73 11.03 2.42 -7.82
CA PHE A 73 9.88 1.98 -7.06
C PHE A 73 8.58 2.40 -7.75
N ALA A 74 7.79 1.42 -8.17
CA ALA A 74 6.54 1.63 -8.88
C ALA A 74 5.33 1.42 -7.96
N TYR A 75 4.48 2.42 -7.89
CA TYR A 75 3.28 2.49 -7.04
C TYR A 75 2.02 2.65 -7.89
N PRO A 76 0.88 2.05 -7.52
CA PRO A 76 -0.34 2.07 -8.34
C PRO A 76 -0.98 3.46 -8.50
N THR A 77 -0.73 4.39 -7.58
CA THR A 77 -1.34 5.74 -7.59
C THR A 77 -0.35 6.85 -7.31
N ASN A 78 -0.64 8.05 -7.83
CA ASN A 78 0.19 9.23 -7.56
C ASN A 78 0.11 9.70 -6.10
N GLU A 79 -1.01 9.44 -5.42
CA GLU A 79 -1.15 9.69 -3.98
C GLU A 79 -0.15 8.84 -3.19
N LEU A 80 -0.06 7.55 -3.51
CA LEU A 80 0.88 6.64 -2.86
C LEU A 80 2.33 7.05 -3.15
N ILE A 81 2.65 7.50 -4.37
CA ILE A 81 3.99 8.04 -4.69
C ILE A 81 4.35 9.18 -3.74
N ARG A 82 3.44 10.14 -3.52
CA ARG A 82 3.68 11.30 -2.63
C ARG A 82 3.86 10.88 -1.18
N ASP A 83 3.06 9.93 -0.71
CA ASP A 83 3.16 9.45 0.68
C ASP A 83 4.43 8.62 0.89
N GLN A 84 4.81 7.82 -0.09
CA GLN A 84 6.05 7.06 -0.04
C GLN A 84 7.29 7.96 -0.15
N ALA A 85 7.23 9.05 -0.90
CA ALA A 85 8.31 10.05 -0.92
C ALA A 85 8.56 10.64 0.48
N LYS A 86 7.50 10.95 1.24
CA LYS A 86 7.62 11.37 2.65
C LYS A 86 8.22 10.27 3.54
N GLN A 87 7.89 9.00 3.26
CA GLN A 87 8.50 7.87 4.00
C GLN A 87 9.99 7.73 3.69
N VAL A 88 10.39 7.89 2.43
CA VAL A 88 11.81 7.92 2.03
C VAL A 88 12.54 9.01 2.79
N GLU A 89 12.03 10.24 2.77
CA GLU A 89 12.60 11.37 3.50
C GLU A 89 12.69 11.11 5.01
N LYS A 90 11.60 10.65 5.63
CA LYS A 90 11.56 10.31 7.06
C LYS A 90 12.61 9.26 7.42
N TRP A 91 12.72 8.17 6.65
CA TRP A 91 13.67 7.11 6.95
C TRP A 91 15.11 7.51 6.66
N SER A 92 15.38 8.26 5.58
CA SER A 92 16.73 8.77 5.29
C SER A 92 17.22 9.70 6.41
N GLN A 93 16.36 10.61 6.89
CA GLN A 93 16.67 11.47 8.03
C GLN A 93 16.89 10.67 9.31
N TYR A 94 16.01 9.73 9.64
CA TYR A 94 16.11 8.90 10.84
C TYR A 94 17.41 8.06 10.86
N LEU A 95 17.80 7.53 9.69
CA LEU A 95 19.01 6.72 9.52
C LEU A 95 20.27 7.58 9.26
N ASN A 96 20.11 8.90 9.18
CA ASN A 96 21.18 9.87 8.87
C ASN A 96 21.89 9.54 7.54
N LEU A 97 21.12 9.29 6.50
CA LEU A 97 21.59 9.00 5.15
C LEU A 97 21.21 10.14 4.18
N ALA A 98 22.13 10.50 3.30
CA ALA A 98 21.87 11.42 2.20
C ALA A 98 21.37 10.59 1.00
N ILE A 99 20.07 10.62 0.73
CA ILE A 99 19.42 9.90 -0.37
C ILE A 99 18.73 10.90 -1.29
N GLU A 100 19.17 10.98 -2.52
CA GLU A 100 18.51 11.80 -3.53
C GLU A 100 17.35 11.02 -4.16
N SER A 101 16.13 11.44 -3.88
CA SER A 101 14.92 10.77 -4.38
C SER A 101 14.07 11.66 -5.25
N HIS A 102 13.59 11.14 -6.38
CA HIS A 102 12.74 11.87 -7.32
C HIS A 102 11.39 11.18 -7.51
N GLN A 103 10.32 11.98 -7.52
CA GLN A 103 8.99 11.52 -7.92
C GLN A 103 8.83 11.72 -9.43
N LEU A 104 8.52 10.65 -10.15
CA LEU A 104 8.36 10.66 -11.59
C LEU A 104 6.96 10.18 -11.99
N ASN A 105 6.09 11.12 -12.29
CA ASN A 105 4.78 10.91 -12.88
C ASN A 105 4.52 11.95 -13.98
N SER A 106 3.39 11.85 -14.68
CA SER A 106 3.10 12.76 -15.80
C SER A 106 3.07 14.23 -15.38
N GLN A 107 2.59 14.53 -14.18
CA GLN A 107 2.50 15.90 -13.66
C GLN A 107 3.89 16.43 -13.30
N THR A 108 4.67 15.69 -12.50
CA THR A 108 6.01 16.12 -12.08
C THR A 108 6.95 16.25 -13.27
N LEU A 109 6.82 15.36 -14.26
CA LEU A 109 7.58 15.46 -15.50
C LEU A 109 7.24 16.73 -16.29
N ALA A 110 5.94 17.08 -16.39
CA ALA A 110 5.52 18.30 -17.08
C ALA A 110 5.97 19.56 -16.34
N GLU A 111 5.92 19.57 -15.02
CA GLU A 111 6.42 20.68 -14.19
C GLU A 111 7.92 20.87 -14.33
N PHE A 112 8.69 19.78 -14.32
CA PHE A 112 10.15 19.83 -14.50
C PHE A 112 10.54 20.41 -15.86
N ILE A 113 9.89 19.95 -16.94
CA ILE A 113 10.10 20.47 -18.31
C ILE A 113 9.78 21.96 -18.37
N LYS A 114 8.68 22.39 -17.75
CA LYS A 114 8.27 23.80 -17.74
C LYS A 114 9.25 24.68 -16.98
N ASN A 115 9.76 24.23 -15.86
CA ASN A 115 10.65 25.01 -14.99
C ASN A 115 12.08 25.11 -15.55
N GLU A 116 12.60 24.01 -16.06
CA GLU A 116 13.99 23.91 -16.55
C GLU A 116 14.13 24.23 -18.05
N GLY A 117 13.01 24.24 -18.80
CA GLY A 117 13.02 24.51 -20.25
C GLY A 117 13.70 23.44 -21.10
N ILE A 118 13.90 22.24 -20.55
CA ILE A 118 14.57 21.12 -21.22
C ILE A 118 13.57 20.09 -21.76
N SER A 119 14.01 19.25 -22.69
CA SER A 119 13.16 18.19 -23.26
C SER A 119 12.85 17.07 -22.27
N LYS A 120 11.78 16.29 -22.53
CA LYS A 120 11.44 15.09 -21.74
C LYS A 120 12.61 14.12 -21.60
N ILE A 121 13.37 13.93 -22.67
CA ILE A 121 14.50 13.00 -22.72
C ILE A 121 15.64 13.51 -21.83
N GLU A 122 15.94 14.79 -21.89
CA GLU A 122 16.96 15.41 -21.04
C GLU A 122 16.55 15.38 -19.57
N THR A 123 15.30 15.68 -19.27
CA THR A 123 14.74 15.53 -17.91
C THR A 123 14.94 14.12 -17.36
N LEU A 124 14.56 13.10 -18.15
CA LEU A 124 14.74 11.71 -17.75
C LEU A 124 16.20 11.31 -17.59
N ARG A 125 17.11 11.85 -18.40
CA ARG A 125 18.56 11.64 -18.23
C ARG A 125 19.09 12.28 -16.97
N THR A 126 18.70 13.50 -16.68
CA THR A 126 19.08 14.21 -15.45
C THR A 126 18.62 13.41 -14.23
N ILE A 127 17.35 13.02 -14.18
CA ILE A 127 16.83 12.19 -13.10
C ILE A 127 17.60 10.86 -12.98
N ALA A 128 17.90 10.19 -14.10
CA ALA A 128 18.65 8.94 -14.08
C ALA A 128 20.09 9.10 -13.55
N ASN A 129 20.71 10.25 -13.79
CA ASN A 129 22.06 10.51 -13.30
C ASN A 129 22.08 10.90 -11.82
N ASP A 130 21.15 11.74 -11.38
CA ASP A 130 21.20 12.39 -10.08
C ASP A 130 20.51 11.57 -8.99
N ALA A 131 19.39 10.92 -9.31
CA ALA A 131 18.63 10.15 -8.32
C ALA A 131 19.35 8.90 -7.84
N ASP A 132 19.29 8.63 -6.54
CA ASP A 132 19.56 7.31 -5.94
C ASP A 132 18.31 6.42 -6.02
N LEU A 133 17.14 7.06 -5.89
CA LEU A 133 15.84 6.42 -5.85
C LEU A 133 14.82 7.19 -6.68
N VAL A 134 14.11 6.50 -7.57
CA VAL A 134 12.98 7.06 -8.33
C VAL A 134 11.69 6.38 -7.91
N LEU A 135 10.69 7.19 -7.52
CA LEU A 135 9.34 6.74 -7.24
C LEU A 135 8.44 7.08 -8.43
N THR A 136 7.80 6.08 -9.01
CA THR A 136 7.02 6.23 -10.24
C THR A 136 5.74 5.40 -10.21
N ASN A 137 5.02 5.35 -11.31
CA ASN A 137 3.88 4.45 -11.52
C ASN A 137 4.17 3.43 -12.63
N PRO A 138 3.40 2.33 -12.72
CA PRO A 138 3.63 1.28 -13.71
C PRO A 138 3.55 1.77 -15.16
N ASP A 139 2.77 2.81 -15.43
CA ASP A 139 2.59 3.33 -16.79
C ASP A 139 3.84 4.07 -17.26
N ILE A 140 4.41 4.95 -16.42
CA ILE A 140 5.68 5.63 -16.71
C ILE A 140 6.83 4.64 -16.80
N PHE A 141 6.89 3.67 -15.88
CA PHE A 141 7.85 2.57 -15.94
C PHE A 141 7.80 1.86 -17.30
N THR A 142 6.59 1.49 -17.76
CA THR A 142 6.36 0.84 -19.05
C THR A 142 6.79 1.74 -20.23
N LEU A 143 6.48 3.04 -20.18
CA LEU A 143 6.87 3.97 -21.24
C LEU A 143 8.39 4.11 -21.38
N ILE A 144 9.13 4.10 -20.26
CA ILE A 144 10.59 4.09 -20.27
C ILE A 144 11.09 2.78 -20.88
N HIS A 145 10.57 1.63 -20.45
CA HIS A 145 10.96 0.30 -20.91
C HIS A 145 10.64 0.06 -22.38
N ARG A 146 9.48 0.52 -22.88
CA ARG A 146 9.07 0.35 -24.27
C ARG A 146 9.65 1.38 -25.24
N PHE A 147 10.60 2.17 -24.82
CA PHE A 147 11.26 3.19 -25.65
C PHE A 147 10.31 4.27 -26.21
N PHE A 148 9.10 4.45 -25.67
CA PHE A 148 8.14 5.42 -26.19
C PHE A 148 8.62 6.87 -26.16
N TYR A 149 9.56 7.20 -25.28
CA TYR A 149 10.17 8.53 -25.24
C TYR A 149 11.26 8.72 -26.29
N ASN A 150 11.58 7.70 -27.06
CA ASN A 150 12.70 7.69 -28.05
C ASN A 150 12.28 8.04 -29.49
N GLN A 151 11.06 8.52 -29.74
CA GLN A 151 10.50 8.71 -31.09
C GLN A 151 11.14 9.84 -31.90
N TYR A 152 12.13 10.59 -31.40
CA TYR A 152 12.77 11.67 -32.11
C TYR A 152 14.28 11.54 -32.22
N ARG A 153 14.73 11.11 -33.42
CA ARG A 153 16.06 11.26 -34.08
C ARG A 153 17.35 11.00 -33.29
N GLY A 154 17.99 9.92 -33.62
CA GLY A 154 19.47 9.85 -33.73
C GLY A 154 20.28 9.22 -32.59
N ASN A 155 19.75 9.04 -31.34
CA ASN A 155 20.46 8.37 -30.25
C ASN A 155 19.50 7.57 -29.35
N ILE A 156 18.74 6.74 -29.98
CA ILE A 156 17.53 6.07 -29.43
C ILE A 156 17.88 5.02 -28.36
N ALA A 157 18.99 4.32 -28.50
CA ALA A 157 19.39 3.25 -27.58
C ALA A 157 19.86 3.75 -26.20
N HIS A 158 20.24 5.00 -26.08
CA HIS A 158 20.99 5.48 -24.92
C HIS A 158 20.14 5.70 -23.66
N LEU A 159 18.91 6.23 -23.77
CA LEU A 159 18.12 6.54 -22.58
C LEU A 159 17.67 5.29 -21.83
N SER A 160 17.02 4.36 -22.54
CA SER A 160 16.53 3.13 -21.91
C SER A 160 17.68 2.25 -21.42
N GLN A 161 18.78 2.17 -22.17
CA GLN A 161 20.00 1.49 -21.69
C GLN A 161 20.54 2.14 -20.42
N THR A 162 20.57 3.47 -20.33
CA THR A 162 20.99 4.21 -19.15
C THR A 162 20.12 3.83 -17.94
N TRP A 163 18.79 3.82 -18.12
CA TRP A 163 17.88 3.43 -17.05
C TRP A 163 18.07 1.98 -16.60
N PHE A 164 18.24 1.04 -17.53
CA PHE A 164 18.52 -0.38 -17.20
C PHE A 164 19.87 -0.59 -16.51
N ILE A 165 20.88 0.16 -16.87
CA ILE A 165 22.21 0.06 -16.25
C ILE A 165 22.19 0.63 -14.83
N TYR A 166 21.47 1.71 -14.59
CA TYR A 166 21.47 2.39 -13.30
C TYR A 166 20.43 1.80 -12.35
N PHE A 167 19.19 1.61 -12.80
CA PHE A 167 18.09 1.13 -11.96
C PHE A 167 17.97 -0.39 -12.02
N ARG A 168 18.74 -1.05 -11.21
CA ARG A 168 18.81 -2.52 -11.19
C ARG A 168 18.05 -3.14 -10.00
N TYR A 169 17.54 -2.33 -9.11
CA TYR A 169 16.65 -2.73 -8.04
C TYR A 169 15.28 -2.13 -8.26
N VAL A 170 14.34 -2.97 -8.71
CA VAL A 170 13.00 -2.56 -9.10
C VAL A 170 11.98 -3.11 -8.11
N VAL A 171 11.17 -2.23 -7.53
CA VAL A 171 10.15 -2.57 -6.54
C VAL A 171 8.77 -2.23 -7.07
N PHE A 172 7.84 -3.18 -6.98
CA PHE A 172 6.42 -2.99 -7.28
C PHE A 172 5.63 -3.09 -5.97
N ASP A 173 5.13 -1.97 -5.49
CA ASP A 173 4.33 -1.93 -4.26
C ASP A 173 2.85 -2.06 -4.56
N GLU A 174 2.09 -2.71 -3.64
CA GLU A 174 0.67 -3.03 -3.77
C GLU A 174 0.33 -3.68 -5.12
N PHE A 175 1.17 -4.60 -5.56
CA PHE A 175 1.12 -5.24 -6.87
C PHE A 175 -0.22 -5.92 -7.18
N HIS A 176 -0.95 -6.35 -6.17
CA HIS A 176 -2.28 -6.95 -6.31
C HIS A 176 -3.35 -6.00 -6.90
N ILE A 177 -3.08 -4.69 -6.92
CA ILE A 177 -3.98 -3.67 -7.46
C ILE A 177 -3.75 -3.45 -8.97
N PHE A 178 -2.63 -3.92 -9.49
CA PHE A 178 -2.29 -3.73 -10.89
C PHE A 178 -3.33 -4.46 -11.78
N ASN A 179 -3.83 -3.76 -12.80
CA ASN A 179 -4.71 -4.36 -13.77
C ASN A 179 -3.93 -5.32 -14.70
N SER A 180 -4.66 -6.16 -15.46
CA SER A 180 -4.04 -7.17 -16.32
C SER A 180 -3.04 -6.59 -17.33
N ALA A 181 -3.29 -5.39 -17.87
CA ALA A 181 -2.37 -4.74 -18.80
C ALA A 181 -1.08 -4.30 -18.09
N GLN A 182 -1.17 -3.76 -16.88
CA GLN A 182 -0.02 -3.39 -16.06
C GLN A 182 0.79 -4.62 -15.66
N VAL A 183 0.14 -5.71 -15.26
CA VAL A 183 0.81 -6.99 -14.95
C VAL A 183 1.56 -7.52 -16.18
N THR A 184 0.93 -7.54 -17.35
CA THR A 184 1.60 -7.96 -18.60
C THR A 184 2.82 -7.09 -18.89
N ASN A 185 2.71 -5.78 -18.76
CA ASN A 185 3.81 -4.86 -18.97
C ASN A 185 4.98 -5.09 -18.00
N VAL A 186 4.68 -5.42 -16.74
CA VAL A 186 5.69 -5.78 -15.74
C VAL A 186 6.41 -7.06 -16.12
N LEU A 187 5.66 -8.10 -16.54
CA LEU A 187 6.24 -9.39 -16.98
C LEU A 187 7.12 -9.22 -18.24
N ASP A 188 6.66 -8.42 -19.22
CA ASP A 188 7.47 -8.05 -20.40
C ASP A 188 8.77 -7.34 -19.99
N SER A 189 8.68 -6.44 -19.03
CA SER A 189 9.85 -5.70 -18.53
C SER A 189 10.84 -6.62 -17.80
N ILE A 190 10.36 -7.61 -17.05
CA ILE A 190 11.21 -8.65 -16.44
C ILE A 190 11.93 -9.45 -17.52
N ALA A 191 11.19 -9.94 -18.52
CA ALA A 191 11.74 -10.71 -19.63
C ALA A 191 12.81 -9.90 -20.38
N PHE A 192 12.53 -8.64 -20.69
CA PHE A 192 13.46 -7.73 -21.35
C PHE A 192 14.70 -7.45 -20.50
N SER A 193 14.52 -7.19 -19.21
CA SER A 193 15.63 -6.96 -18.28
C SER A 193 16.54 -8.19 -18.19
N ARG A 194 15.96 -9.40 -18.13
CA ARG A 194 16.73 -10.66 -18.14
C ARG A 194 17.54 -10.84 -19.43
N ALA A 195 16.93 -10.55 -20.59
CA ALA A 195 17.61 -10.66 -21.88
C ALA A 195 18.82 -9.72 -21.99
N ASN A 196 18.80 -8.59 -21.27
CA ASN A 196 19.87 -7.58 -21.28
C ASN A 196 20.76 -7.62 -20.03
N ALA A 197 20.38 -8.39 -19.01
CA ALA A 197 21.17 -8.53 -17.80
C ALA A 197 22.49 -9.27 -18.09
N THR A 198 23.55 -8.83 -17.43
CA THR A 198 24.84 -9.54 -17.43
C THR A 198 25.11 -10.10 -16.05
N GLN A 199 25.97 -11.11 -15.95
CA GLN A 199 26.40 -11.62 -14.64
C GLN A 199 26.99 -10.54 -13.73
N LYS A 200 27.58 -9.51 -14.33
CA LYS A 200 28.17 -8.36 -13.63
C LYS A 200 27.10 -7.40 -13.09
N TYR A 201 25.92 -7.34 -13.73
CA TYR A 201 24.87 -6.39 -13.40
C TYR A 201 23.50 -7.08 -13.34
N PRO A 202 23.25 -7.91 -12.32
CA PRO A 202 21.97 -8.57 -12.15
C PRO A 202 20.88 -7.53 -11.82
N VAL A 203 19.67 -7.73 -12.33
CA VAL A 203 18.50 -6.95 -11.95
C VAL A 203 17.71 -7.70 -10.91
N LYS A 204 17.24 -7.02 -9.88
CA LYS A 204 16.43 -7.56 -8.79
C LYS A 204 15.02 -6.97 -8.85
N PHE A 205 14.03 -7.83 -8.72
CA PHE A 205 12.64 -7.43 -8.65
C PHE A 205 12.04 -7.81 -7.31
N LEU A 206 11.45 -6.84 -6.63
CA LEU A 206 10.74 -7.05 -5.36
C LEU A 206 9.27 -6.67 -5.53
N PHE A 207 8.38 -7.60 -5.22
CA PHE A 207 6.94 -7.41 -5.22
C PHE A 207 6.42 -7.37 -3.79
N LEU A 208 5.75 -6.28 -3.43
CA LEU A 208 5.15 -6.09 -2.12
C LEU A 208 3.63 -6.25 -2.26
N SER A 209 3.08 -7.25 -1.59
CA SER A 209 1.64 -7.47 -1.56
C SER A 209 1.26 -8.39 -0.40
N ALA A 210 0.29 -7.99 0.39
CA ALA A 210 -0.27 -8.87 1.43
C ALA A 210 -1.07 -10.06 0.83
N THR A 211 -1.54 -9.92 -0.40
CA THR A 211 -2.35 -10.92 -1.12
C THR A 211 -1.78 -11.17 -2.51
N PRO A 212 -0.64 -11.90 -2.61
CA PRO A 212 0.01 -12.12 -3.89
C PRO A 212 -0.82 -13.04 -4.79
N ASP A 213 -0.78 -12.78 -6.10
CA ASP A 213 -1.37 -13.67 -7.10
C ASP A 213 -0.47 -14.89 -7.33
N LYS A 214 -0.98 -16.08 -6.98
CA LYS A 214 -0.27 -17.34 -7.16
C LYS A 214 -0.01 -17.67 -8.63
N LEU A 215 -0.90 -17.26 -9.55
CA LEU A 215 -0.73 -17.53 -10.98
C LEU A 215 0.52 -16.87 -11.54
N ILE A 216 0.85 -15.67 -11.08
CA ILE A 216 2.06 -14.96 -11.50
C ILE A 216 3.31 -15.68 -10.97
N GLN A 217 3.30 -16.11 -9.70
CA GLN A 217 4.42 -16.88 -9.13
C GLN A 217 4.65 -18.17 -9.93
N GLU A 218 3.59 -18.94 -10.17
CA GLU A 218 3.66 -20.18 -10.96
C GLU A 218 4.13 -19.95 -12.40
N ALA A 219 3.70 -18.87 -13.05
CA ALA A 219 4.12 -18.51 -14.40
C ALA A 219 5.63 -18.19 -14.45
N LEU A 220 6.14 -17.44 -13.47
CA LEU A 220 7.56 -17.11 -13.37
C LEU A 220 8.41 -18.35 -13.09
N GLU A 221 7.97 -19.23 -12.18
CA GLU A 221 8.64 -20.51 -11.91
C GLU A 221 8.69 -21.41 -13.14
N LYS A 222 7.57 -21.55 -13.89
CA LYS A 222 7.52 -22.30 -15.16
C LYS A 222 8.45 -21.70 -16.22
N ALA A 223 8.70 -20.40 -16.19
CA ALA A 223 9.69 -19.74 -17.05
C ALA A 223 11.14 -19.93 -16.59
N GLY A 224 11.38 -20.73 -15.56
CA GLY A 224 12.74 -20.99 -15.01
C GLY A 224 13.34 -19.81 -14.29
N ILE A 225 12.52 -18.93 -13.73
CA ILE A 225 12.97 -17.75 -12.98
C ILE A 225 13.07 -18.13 -11.51
N SER A 226 14.20 -17.82 -10.88
CA SER A 226 14.39 -18.06 -9.45
C SER A 226 13.58 -17.04 -8.64
N ILE A 227 12.56 -17.52 -7.93
CA ILE A 227 11.73 -16.71 -7.06
C ILE A 227 11.93 -17.06 -5.57
N LYS A 228 11.72 -16.08 -4.72
CA LYS A 228 11.69 -16.25 -3.26
C LYS A 228 10.45 -15.59 -2.68
N VAL A 229 9.60 -16.36 -2.03
CA VAL A 229 8.45 -15.85 -1.29
C VAL A 229 8.83 -15.70 0.19
N ILE A 230 8.63 -14.53 0.74
CA ILE A 230 8.91 -14.17 2.13
C ILE A 230 7.59 -13.84 2.81
N LYS A 231 7.36 -14.46 3.96
CA LYS A 231 6.19 -14.22 4.81
C LYS A 231 6.63 -13.60 6.12
N GLY A 232 5.76 -12.79 6.72
CA GLY A 232 5.93 -12.35 8.10
C GLY A 232 5.72 -13.51 9.09
N ASN A 233 6.29 -13.38 10.27
CA ASN A 233 6.07 -14.29 11.38
C ASN A 233 5.17 -13.59 12.39
N TYR A 234 3.99 -14.15 12.67
CA TYR A 234 3.00 -13.48 13.50
C TYR A 234 2.59 -14.31 14.71
N GLN A 235 2.26 -13.61 15.80
CA GLN A 235 1.56 -14.15 16.95
C GLN A 235 0.33 -13.29 17.24
N HIS A 236 -0.73 -13.90 17.75
CA HIS A 236 -1.99 -13.24 18.02
C HIS A 236 -2.27 -13.15 19.52
N GLY A 237 -3.00 -12.10 19.93
CA GLY A 237 -3.48 -11.94 21.30
C GLY A 237 -2.42 -11.65 22.36
N LEU A 238 -1.20 -11.24 21.98
CA LEU A 238 -0.20 -10.78 22.93
C LEU A 238 -0.63 -9.45 23.56
N LYS A 239 -0.35 -9.28 24.86
CA LYS A 239 -0.62 -8.01 25.55
C LYS A 239 0.59 -7.08 25.60
N ASP A 240 1.77 -7.65 25.74
CA ASP A 240 3.05 -6.96 25.71
C ASP A 240 4.15 -7.93 25.26
N SER A 241 5.12 -7.41 24.53
CA SER A 241 6.24 -8.23 24.06
C SER A 241 7.48 -7.38 23.77
N LYS A 242 8.64 -7.86 24.23
CA LYS A 242 9.95 -7.29 23.87
C LYS A 242 10.49 -7.88 22.56
N THR A 243 9.93 -8.99 22.10
CA THR A 243 10.36 -9.74 20.93
C THR A 243 9.44 -9.58 19.73
N HIS A 244 8.28 -8.96 19.92
CA HIS A 244 7.29 -8.72 18.87
C HIS A 244 6.83 -7.26 18.90
N ARG A 245 6.48 -6.75 17.72
CA ARG A 245 5.86 -5.43 17.55
C ARG A 245 4.38 -5.62 17.20
N CYS A 246 3.50 -4.95 17.92
CA CYS A 246 2.09 -4.92 17.58
C CYS A 246 1.89 -4.18 16.24
N ILE A 247 1.25 -4.82 15.29
CA ILE A 247 0.94 -4.27 13.97
C ILE A 247 -0.56 -4.01 13.79
N LEU A 248 -1.41 -4.79 14.47
CA LEU A 248 -2.85 -4.58 14.54
C LEU A 248 -3.32 -4.82 15.97
N ARG A 249 -4.18 -3.96 16.48
CA ARG A 249 -4.81 -4.04 17.79
C ARG A 249 -6.01 -5.00 17.78
N ASP A 250 -6.50 -5.38 18.97
CA ASP A 250 -7.77 -6.10 19.09
C ASP A 250 -8.90 -5.29 18.43
N VAL A 251 -9.76 -5.93 17.63
CA VAL A 251 -10.86 -5.28 16.93
C VAL A 251 -12.17 -6.02 17.21
N GLU A 252 -13.21 -5.27 17.56
CA GLU A 252 -14.59 -5.76 17.54
C GLU A 252 -15.15 -5.64 16.13
N LEU A 253 -15.27 -6.76 15.42
CA LEU A 253 -15.81 -6.83 14.07
C LEU A 253 -17.28 -7.24 14.11
N GLU A 254 -18.15 -6.46 13.45
CA GLU A 254 -19.53 -6.79 13.22
C GLU A 254 -19.79 -7.00 11.72
N LEU A 255 -20.26 -8.20 11.34
CA LEU A 255 -20.70 -8.50 9.98
C LEU A 255 -22.20 -8.20 9.87
N VAL A 256 -22.55 -7.29 8.99
CA VAL A 256 -23.93 -6.86 8.73
C VAL A 256 -24.28 -7.21 7.29
N ALA A 257 -25.35 -7.97 7.11
CA ALA A 257 -25.92 -8.22 5.79
C ALA A 257 -26.46 -6.92 5.21
N CYS A 258 -26.01 -6.56 4.03
CA CYS A 258 -26.38 -5.32 3.37
C CYS A 258 -26.50 -5.55 1.86
N GLN A 259 -27.56 -5.02 1.27
CA GLN A 259 -27.67 -5.04 -0.18
C GLN A 259 -26.58 -4.17 -0.80
N GLN A 260 -25.81 -4.76 -1.69
CA GLN A 260 -24.68 -4.09 -2.38
C GLN A 260 -25.15 -3.18 -3.53
N THR A 261 -26.26 -2.51 -3.32
CA THR A 261 -26.80 -1.48 -4.20
C THR A 261 -26.31 -0.10 -3.75
N SER A 262 -26.41 0.88 -4.64
CA SER A 262 -25.98 2.26 -4.34
C SER A 262 -26.68 2.94 -3.16
N GLY A 263 -27.70 2.32 -2.55
CA GLY A 263 -28.44 2.79 -1.38
C GLY A 263 -28.23 1.98 -0.11
N GLY A 264 -27.60 0.79 -0.18
CA GLY A 264 -27.48 -0.12 0.96
C GLY A 264 -26.74 0.50 2.15
N ALA A 265 -25.56 1.04 1.93
CA ALA A 265 -24.79 1.72 2.98
C ALA A 265 -25.49 2.98 3.49
N GLU A 266 -26.16 3.74 2.61
CA GLU A 266 -26.90 4.96 2.97
C GLU A 266 -28.08 4.63 3.91
N ASN A 267 -28.86 3.60 3.58
CA ASN A 267 -29.96 3.13 4.45
C ASN A 267 -29.41 2.63 5.80
N TRP A 268 -28.36 1.80 5.75
CA TRP A 268 -27.77 1.29 6.98
C TRP A 268 -27.30 2.43 7.92
N ILE A 269 -26.64 3.47 7.38
CA ILE A 269 -26.18 4.61 8.18
C ILE A 269 -27.35 5.36 8.79
N ASN A 270 -28.42 5.63 8.02
CA ASN A 270 -29.60 6.33 8.50
C ASN A 270 -30.28 5.54 9.63
N ASP A 271 -30.40 4.22 9.47
CA ASP A 271 -31.01 3.35 10.47
C ASP A 271 -30.17 3.22 11.75
N ASN A 272 -28.84 3.40 11.64
CA ASN A 272 -27.90 3.24 12.74
C ASN A 272 -27.29 4.57 13.24
N LEU A 273 -27.84 5.71 12.83
CA LEU A 273 -27.28 7.04 13.14
C LEU A 273 -27.15 7.26 14.66
N GLU A 274 -28.14 6.83 15.45
CA GLU A 274 -28.08 6.99 16.91
C GLU A 274 -26.98 6.11 17.54
N THR A 275 -26.75 4.92 17.02
CA THR A 275 -25.65 4.04 17.45
C THR A 275 -24.29 4.69 17.17
N ILE A 276 -24.14 5.34 16.01
CA ILE A 276 -22.91 6.06 15.64
C ILE A 276 -22.74 7.30 16.52
N ASN A 277 -23.81 8.08 16.75
CA ASN A 277 -23.79 9.21 17.67
C ASN A 277 -23.36 8.77 19.08
N GLN A 278 -23.91 7.64 19.58
CA GLN A 278 -23.57 7.11 20.88
C GLN A 278 -22.10 6.74 20.95
N PHE A 279 -21.54 6.10 19.91
CA PHE A 279 -20.13 5.76 19.85
C PHE A 279 -19.23 7.01 19.99
N PHE A 280 -19.50 8.08 19.25
CA PHE A 280 -18.71 9.32 19.35
C PHE A 280 -18.96 10.12 20.63
N ARG A 281 -20.09 9.93 21.29
CA ARG A 281 -20.33 10.48 22.65
C ARG A 281 -19.52 9.74 23.72
N ASP A 282 -19.53 8.39 23.65
CA ASP A 282 -18.79 7.56 24.62
C ASP A 282 -17.27 7.67 24.43
N TYR A 283 -16.84 7.93 23.20
CA TYR A 283 -15.44 8.06 22.84
C TYR A 283 -15.18 9.37 22.05
N PRO A 284 -15.15 10.54 22.70
CA PRO A 284 -15.08 11.84 22.03
C PRO A 284 -13.82 12.08 21.19
N THR A 285 -12.71 11.41 21.51
CA THR A 285 -11.44 11.47 20.77
C THR A 285 -11.39 10.54 19.57
N SER A 286 -12.43 9.74 19.37
CA SER A 286 -12.52 8.76 18.28
C SER A 286 -12.54 9.44 16.92
N LYS A 287 -11.88 8.77 15.96
CA LYS A 287 -11.95 9.07 14.54
C LYS A 287 -12.48 7.86 13.79
N GLY A 288 -13.34 8.10 12.83
CA GLY A 288 -13.99 7.06 12.03
C GLY A 288 -13.78 7.23 10.55
N LEU A 289 -13.84 6.11 9.84
CA LEU A 289 -13.83 6.04 8.39
C LEU A 289 -15.01 5.21 7.91
N LEU A 290 -15.75 5.74 6.95
CA LEU A 290 -16.79 5.02 6.21
C LEU A 290 -16.34 4.86 4.77
N ILE A 291 -16.14 3.63 4.31
CA ILE A 291 -15.71 3.33 2.94
C ILE A 291 -16.85 2.70 2.15
N VAL A 292 -17.28 3.37 1.09
CA VAL A 292 -18.31 2.87 0.18
C VAL A 292 -17.76 2.67 -1.23
N ASN A 293 -18.40 1.79 -2.01
CA ASN A 293 -17.91 1.44 -3.35
C ASN A 293 -18.25 2.50 -4.42
N SER A 294 -19.17 3.42 -4.13
CA SER A 294 -19.68 4.40 -5.10
C SER A 294 -19.42 5.83 -4.64
N VAL A 295 -18.80 6.64 -5.51
CA VAL A 295 -18.62 8.09 -5.29
C VAL A 295 -19.98 8.80 -5.12
N PHE A 296 -21.00 8.40 -5.88
CA PHE A 296 -22.34 8.97 -5.74
C PHE A 296 -22.98 8.62 -4.40
N ALA A 297 -22.80 7.38 -3.91
CA ALA A 297 -23.26 6.97 -2.59
C ALA A 297 -22.56 7.81 -1.51
N ALA A 298 -21.23 7.95 -1.57
CA ALA A 298 -20.46 8.77 -0.64
C ALA A 298 -21.01 10.21 -0.58
N LYS A 299 -21.22 10.83 -1.73
CA LYS A 299 -21.76 12.22 -1.80
C LYS A 299 -23.18 12.35 -1.24
N ARG A 300 -24.06 11.36 -1.50
CA ARG A 300 -25.41 11.36 -0.93
C ARG A 300 -25.37 11.23 0.59
N ILE A 301 -24.54 10.31 1.11
CA ILE A 301 -24.35 10.10 2.56
C ILE A 301 -23.83 11.38 3.20
N VAL A 302 -22.79 12.02 2.64
CA VAL A 302 -22.27 13.30 3.15
C VAL A 302 -23.36 14.36 3.19
N LYS A 303 -24.14 14.50 2.10
CA LYS A 303 -25.24 15.46 2.03
C LYS A 303 -26.35 15.15 3.03
N SER A 304 -26.76 13.90 3.13
CA SER A 304 -27.81 13.44 4.09
C SER A 304 -27.40 13.75 5.52
N LEU A 305 -26.19 13.33 5.92
CA LEU A 305 -25.72 13.52 7.30
C LEU A 305 -25.48 15.00 7.64
N LYS A 306 -24.93 15.81 6.74
CA LYS A 306 -24.73 17.26 6.96
C LYS A 306 -26.03 18.02 7.12
N ASN A 307 -27.11 17.55 6.49
CA ASN A 307 -28.45 18.17 6.58
C ASN A 307 -29.29 17.57 7.73
N ASN A 308 -28.80 16.54 8.42
CA ASN A 308 -29.53 15.87 9.47
C ASN A 308 -29.17 16.46 10.84
N TYR A 309 -30.09 17.20 11.45
CA TYR A 309 -29.92 17.79 12.79
C TYR A 309 -29.66 16.76 13.91
N SER A 310 -30.01 15.50 13.68
CA SER A 310 -29.72 14.39 14.62
C SER A 310 -28.29 13.92 14.56
N CYS A 311 -27.50 14.29 13.54
CA CYS A 311 -26.08 13.97 13.45
C CYS A 311 -25.29 14.86 14.43
N LYS A 312 -24.57 14.24 15.37
CA LYS A 312 -23.87 14.95 16.45
C LYS A 312 -22.32 14.88 16.34
N PHE A 313 -21.79 14.42 15.22
CA PHE A 313 -20.36 14.36 14.93
C PHE A 313 -20.02 15.14 13.67
N THR A 314 -18.75 15.50 13.53
CA THR A 314 -18.26 16.25 12.35
C THR A 314 -17.96 15.32 11.20
N ILE A 315 -18.24 15.76 9.95
CA ILE A 315 -18.20 14.94 8.73
C ILE A 315 -17.22 15.48 7.72
N GLY A 316 -16.30 14.64 7.26
CA GLY A 316 -15.40 14.89 6.15
C GLY A 316 -15.74 14.06 4.90
N GLU A 317 -15.16 14.42 3.76
CA GLU A 317 -15.30 13.70 2.49
C GLU A 317 -13.92 13.45 1.85
N ASN A 318 -13.66 12.20 1.44
CA ASN A 318 -12.46 11.83 0.67
C ASN A 318 -12.81 10.86 -0.47
N THR A 319 -13.14 11.41 -1.62
CA THR A 319 -13.50 10.67 -2.84
C THR A 319 -12.61 11.08 -4.00
N GLY A 320 -12.65 10.33 -5.11
CA GLY A 320 -11.91 10.68 -6.33
C GLY A 320 -12.27 12.06 -6.92
N LEU A 321 -13.44 12.61 -6.55
CA LEU A 321 -13.91 13.94 -7.01
C LEU A 321 -13.70 15.06 -5.97
N THR A 322 -13.07 14.75 -4.83
CA THR A 322 -12.85 15.72 -3.76
C THR A 322 -11.53 16.45 -4.00
N SER A 323 -11.54 17.81 -3.93
CA SER A 323 -10.31 18.59 -4.05
C SER A 323 -9.32 18.34 -2.91
N LEU A 324 -8.05 18.64 -3.13
CA LEU A 324 -6.99 18.45 -2.12
C LEU A 324 -7.25 19.27 -0.85
N GLU A 325 -7.82 20.47 -0.96
CA GLU A 325 -8.13 21.32 0.18
C GLU A 325 -9.23 20.70 1.06
N ILE A 326 -10.30 20.17 0.44
CA ILE A 326 -11.41 19.51 1.15
C ILE A 326 -10.90 18.21 1.79
N ARG A 327 -10.02 17.46 1.13
CA ARG A 327 -9.42 16.24 1.71
C ARG A 327 -8.62 16.57 2.97
N LYS A 328 -7.79 17.62 2.95
CA LYS A 328 -7.02 18.07 4.12
C LYS A 328 -7.92 18.52 5.27
N ASP A 329 -8.98 19.32 4.97
CA ASP A 329 -9.96 19.70 6.00
C ASP A 329 -10.65 18.46 6.60
N SER A 330 -10.94 17.46 5.78
CA SER A 330 -11.61 16.22 6.20
C SER A 330 -10.80 15.41 7.22
N GLU A 331 -9.48 15.49 7.21
CA GLU A 331 -8.60 14.79 8.19
C GLU A 331 -8.85 15.24 9.64
N SER A 332 -9.36 16.45 9.82
CA SER A 332 -9.73 17.01 11.13
C SER A 332 -11.09 16.53 11.66
N LYS A 333 -11.93 15.92 10.81
CA LYS A 333 -13.31 15.53 11.14
C LYS A 333 -13.37 14.19 11.89
N GLN A 334 -14.45 13.98 12.66
CA GLN A 334 -14.63 12.74 13.41
C GLN A 334 -14.99 11.55 12.53
N LEU A 335 -15.80 11.72 11.49
CA LEU A 335 -16.13 10.67 10.52
C LEU A 335 -15.81 11.14 9.10
N ILE A 336 -14.91 10.42 8.42
CA ILE A 336 -14.58 10.65 7.02
C ILE A 336 -15.36 9.65 6.17
N ILE A 337 -16.10 10.15 5.18
CA ILE A 337 -16.79 9.31 4.19
C ILE A 337 -15.93 9.26 2.94
N ALA A 338 -15.57 8.06 2.52
CA ALA A 338 -14.58 7.83 1.48
C ALA A 338 -15.00 6.74 0.49
N THR A 339 -14.25 6.64 -0.60
CA THR A 339 -14.34 5.54 -1.56
C THR A 339 -13.01 4.78 -1.63
N SER A 340 -12.84 3.89 -2.61
CA SER A 340 -11.60 3.15 -2.84
C SER A 340 -10.33 4.02 -2.97
N THR A 341 -10.47 5.33 -3.09
CA THR A 341 -9.33 6.28 -3.04
C THR A 341 -8.52 6.17 -1.75
N VAL A 342 -9.15 5.70 -0.67
CA VAL A 342 -8.48 5.49 0.62
C VAL A 342 -8.01 4.05 0.83
N ASP A 343 -8.32 3.13 -0.07
CA ASP A 343 -7.88 1.73 0.03
C ASP A 343 -6.36 1.61 -0.13
N VAL A 344 -5.71 2.62 -0.73
CA VAL A 344 -4.27 2.65 -1.01
C VAL A 344 -3.68 4.00 -0.64
N GLY A 345 -2.52 3.99 -0.01
CA GLY A 345 -1.65 5.17 0.17
C GLY A 345 -2.02 6.11 1.31
N VAL A 346 -3.16 5.97 1.97
CA VAL A 346 -3.52 6.88 3.06
C VAL A 346 -3.49 6.14 4.40
N ASP A 347 -2.75 6.66 5.35
CA ASP A 347 -2.71 6.14 6.71
C ASP A 347 -3.56 7.00 7.64
N PHE A 348 -4.72 6.46 8.05
CA PHE A 348 -5.64 7.14 8.95
C PHE A 348 -5.49 6.62 10.37
N GLU A 349 -5.33 7.54 11.32
CA GLU A 349 -5.45 7.24 12.73
C GLU A 349 -6.91 7.13 13.12
N ILE A 350 -7.49 5.92 12.98
CA ILE A 350 -8.90 5.65 13.23
C ILE A 350 -9.09 4.50 14.19
N ASN A 351 -10.23 4.52 14.90
CA ASN A 351 -10.66 3.43 15.77
C ASN A 351 -12.12 3.00 15.51
N PHE A 352 -12.80 3.65 14.57
CA PHE A 352 -14.13 3.27 14.09
C PHE A 352 -14.11 3.12 12.58
N LEU A 353 -14.53 1.96 12.07
CA LEU A 353 -14.54 1.67 10.64
C LEU A 353 -15.87 1.06 10.23
N VAL A 354 -16.50 1.66 9.21
CA VAL A 354 -17.64 1.05 8.50
C VAL A 354 -17.24 0.90 7.04
N TYR A 355 -17.44 -0.26 6.44
CA TYR A 355 -17.03 -0.45 5.05
C TYR A 355 -17.89 -1.47 4.30
N GLU A 356 -18.15 -1.19 3.02
CA GLU A 356 -18.71 -2.18 2.09
C GLU A 356 -17.60 -3.13 1.63
N SER A 357 -17.92 -4.38 1.38
CA SER A 357 -17.01 -5.33 0.74
C SER A 357 -17.75 -6.39 -0.06
N LEU A 358 -17.24 -6.69 -1.26
CA LEU A 358 -17.74 -7.68 -2.19
C LEU A 358 -16.83 -8.90 -2.33
N ASP A 359 -15.55 -8.74 -2.01
CA ASP A 359 -14.52 -9.76 -2.17
C ASP A 359 -13.57 -9.79 -0.96
N SER A 360 -12.84 -10.89 -0.82
CA SER A 360 -11.92 -11.11 0.30
C SER A 360 -10.74 -10.15 0.33
N GLY A 361 -10.22 -9.75 -0.84
CA GLY A 361 -9.09 -8.82 -0.93
C GLY A 361 -9.47 -7.45 -0.38
N THR A 362 -10.57 -6.88 -0.88
CA THR A 362 -11.12 -5.60 -0.40
C THR A 362 -11.50 -5.69 1.09
N PHE A 363 -12.06 -6.82 1.53
CA PHE A 363 -12.42 -7.04 2.93
C PHE A 363 -11.21 -6.92 3.85
N ILE A 364 -10.16 -7.69 3.58
CA ILE A 364 -8.93 -7.71 4.40
C ILE A 364 -8.20 -6.35 4.31
N GLN A 365 -8.13 -5.76 3.13
CA GLN A 365 -7.44 -4.50 2.91
C GLN A 365 -8.09 -3.35 3.69
N ARG A 366 -9.43 -3.24 3.66
CA ARG A 366 -10.19 -2.22 4.40
C ARG A 366 -10.14 -2.46 5.90
N LEU A 367 -10.36 -3.71 6.33
CA LEU A 367 -10.25 -4.08 7.74
C LEU A 367 -8.86 -3.79 8.30
N GLY A 368 -7.83 -4.07 7.54
CA GLY A 368 -6.43 -3.78 7.89
C GLY A 368 -6.08 -2.28 7.99
N ARG A 369 -7.02 -1.36 7.75
CA ARG A 369 -6.87 0.07 8.06
C ARG A 369 -7.08 0.37 9.53
N LEU A 370 -7.81 -0.50 10.23
CA LEU A 370 -8.15 -0.32 11.64
C LEU A 370 -7.11 -0.99 12.55
N GLY A 371 -6.86 -0.39 13.69
CA GLY A 371 -5.99 -0.99 14.71
C GLY A 371 -4.48 -0.82 14.47
N ARG A 372 -4.06 -0.02 13.49
CA ARG A 372 -2.63 0.26 13.23
C ARG A 372 -2.00 1.19 14.27
N HIS A 373 -2.76 2.17 14.72
CA HIS A 373 -2.31 3.19 15.66
C HIS A 373 -2.79 2.85 17.07
N GLU A 374 -2.00 3.21 18.06
CA GLU A 374 -2.38 3.12 19.47
C GLU A 374 -3.02 4.44 19.95
N GLY A 375 -3.53 4.42 21.18
CA GLY A 375 -4.08 5.60 21.83
C GLY A 375 -5.62 5.64 21.88
N PHE A 376 -6.30 4.65 21.29
CA PHE A 376 -7.76 4.54 21.41
C PHE A 376 -8.17 3.44 22.38
N PRO A 377 -9.25 3.65 23.16
CA PRO A 377 -9.72 2.67 24.13
C PRO A 377 -10.37 1.43 23.51
N ILE A 378 -10.89 1.56 22.29
CA ILE A 378 -11.58 0.50 21.55
C ILE A 378 -11.37 0.67 20.05
N TYR A 379 -11.35 -0.45 19.32
CA TYR A 379 -11.35 -0.47 17.85
C TYR A 379 -12.55 -1.28 17.38
N LYS A 380 -13.44 -0.65 16.62
CA LYS A 380 -14.68 -1.24 16.13
C LYS A 380 -14.81 -1.17 14.64
N ALA A 381 -15.03 -2.33 14.00
CA ALA A 381 -15.29 -2.46 12.58
C ALA A 381 -16.70 -2.96 12.32
N ILE A 382 -17.36 -2.41 11.30
CA ILE A 382 -18.67 -2.87 10.81
C ILE A 382 -18.52 -3.12 9.31
N ALA A 383 -18.53 -4.37 8.90
CA ALA A 383 -18.45 -4.77 7.52
C ALA A 383 -19.85 -4.97 6.93
N LEU A 384 -20.19 -4.18 5.94
CA LEU A 384 -21.40 -4.28 5.14
C LEU A 384 -21.15 -5.26 4.00
N VAL A 385 -21.64 -6.48 4.11
CA VAL A 385 -21.34 -7.59 3.21
C VAL A 385 -22.62 -8.18 2.62
N PRO A 386 -22.56 -8.90 1.46
CA PRO A 386 -23.70 -9.68 0.99
C PRO A 386 -24.16 -10.73 2.01
N ASP A 387 -25.45 -11.09 1.98
CA ASP A 387 -26.04 -12.09 2.91
C ASP A 387 -25.26 -13.40 2.91
N TRP A 388 -24.91 -13.93 1.75
CA TRP A 388 -24.19 -15.18 1.61
C TRP A 388 -22.80 -15.17 2.28
N VAL A 389 -22.14 -14.00 2.34
CA VAL A 389 -20.85 -13.86 3.04
C VAL A 389 -21.06 -14.04 4.54
N LYS A 390 -22.08 -13.37 5.10
CA LYS A 390 -22.41 -13.49 6.52
C LYS A 390 -22.79 -14.92 6.90
N GLU A 391 -23.56 -15.61 6.06
CA GLU A 391 -23.95 -17.01 6.25
C GLU A 391 -22.71 -17.92 6.23
N LYS A 392 -21.80 -17.72 5.27
CA LYS A 392 -20.57 -18.49 5.16
C LYS A 392 -19.65 -18.33 6.37
N PHE A 393 -19.50 -17.09 6.86
CA PHE A 393 -18.76 -16.84 8.10
C PHE A 393 -19.42 -17.52 9.30
N ALA A 394 -20.76 -17.52 9.39
CA ALA A 394 -21.48 -18.19 10.46
C ALA A 394 -21.27 -19.71 10.44
N GLU A 395 -21.26 -20.34 9.26
CA GLU A 395 -20.93 -21.76 9.09
C GLU A 395 -19.49 -22.09 9.55
N ILE A 396 -18.51 -21.30 9.11
CA ILE A 396 -17.11 -21.50 9.46
C ILE A 396 -16.91 -21.32 10.97
N TYR A 397 -17.52 -20.29 11.56
CA TYR A 397 -17.40 -19.99 12.99
C TYR A 397 -18.11 -21.01 13.88
N ALA A 398 -19.21 -21.61 13.40
CA ALA A 398 -19.89 -22.68 14.12
C ALA A 398 -19.08 -23.99 14.18
N ASN A 399 -18.22 -24.22 13.20
CA ASN A 399 -17.42 -25.43 13.06
C ASN A 399 -15.99 -25.30 13.64
N ASN A 400 -15.55 -24.09 13.97
CA ASN A 400 -14.18 -23.82 14.46
C ASN A 400 -14.23 -22.89 15.67
N SER A 401 -13.54 -23.25 16.74
CA SER A 401 -13.41 -22.42 17.94
C SER A 401 -12.49 -21.21 17.73
N GLU A 402 -11.58 -21.32 16.76
CA GLU A 402 -10.65 -20.26 16.32
C GLU A 402 -10.59 -20.27 14.80
N ILE A 403 -10.51 -19.10 14.20
CA ILE A 403 -10.35 -18.90 12.75
C ILE A 403 -9.07 -18.08 12.57
N ASP A 404 -8.11 -18.65 11.86
CA ASP A 404 -6.87 -18.00 11.44
C ASP A 404 -7.10 -17.06 10.24
#